data_02de2342a28caec0d2be16a32d04ed63
#
_entry.id   02de2342a28caec0d2be16a32d04ed63
#
_cell.length_a   1.000
_cell.length_b   1.000
_cell.length_c   1.000
_cell.angle_alpha   90.00
_cell.angle_beta   90.00
_cell.angle_gamma   90.00
#
_symmetry.space_group_name_H-M   'P 1'
#
loop_
_entity.id
_entity.type
_entity.pdbx_description
1 polymer ?
#
loop_
_entity_poly.entity_id
_entity_poly.type
_entity_poly.pdbx_seq_one_letter_code
_entity_poly.pdbx_strand_id
1 'polypeptide(L)'
;RLKESHPGTTVHLLTMGPPRATEIIREGLYRGADGGVLLTDRAFAGADTLATSYALSQAIKKMGMPDIVLCGRQAIDVYTAQVGPQVAQKLDLNQVTYVTNVDSVADGKITLTRSIDGGIERVEAPLPILLTVNGNAAPCRPRNAKLVMKFKRATAPMERPADGNIPYA
;
A
#
# COMPACT_ATOMS: atom_id res chain seq x y z
N ARG A 1 7.86 -5.15 -10.74
CA ARG A 1 8.27 -4.38 -11.92
C ARG A 1 9.07 -3.14 -11.53
N LEU A 2 8.49 -2.14 -10.83
CA LEU A 2 9.24 -0.93 -10.42
C LEU A 2 10.56 -1.30 -9.72
N LYS A 3 10.53 -2.22 -8.76
CA LYS A 3 11.72 -2.71 -8.07
C LYS A 3 12.77 -3.36 -9.01
N GLU A 4 12.34 -3.94 -10.09
CA GLU A 4 13.24 -4.59 -11.07
C GLU A 4 13.87 -3.59 -12.03
N SER A 5 13.10 -2.55 -12.40
CA SER A 5 13.58 -1.48 -13.29
C SER A 5 14.41 -0.42 -12.56
N HIS A 6 14.28 -0.31 -11.23
CA HIS A 6 14.98 0.68 -10.42
C HIS A 6 15.75 -0.02 -9.27
N PRO A 7 17.03 -0.37 -9.48
CA PRO A 7 17.88 -0.97 -8.45
C PRO A 7 17.92 -0.10 -7.18
N GLY A 8 17.86 -0.76 -6.02
CA GLY A 8 17.80 -0.07 -4.72
C GLY A 8 16.41 0.24 -4.20
N THR A 9 15.37 0.06 -5.00
CA THR A 9 13.98 0.22 -4.57
C THR A 9 13.58 -0.87 -3.58
N THR A 10 12.98 -0.48 -2.47
CA THR A 10 12.36 -1.38 -1.48
C THR A 10 10.85 -1.32 -1.56
N VAL A 11 10.17 -2.44 -1.30
CA VAL A 11 8.72 -2.56 -1.30
C VAL A 11 8.25 -3.10 0.03
N HIS A 12 7.51 -2.29 0.76
CA HIS A 12 6.91 -2.65 2.04
C HIS A 12 5.39 -2.75 1.92
N LEU A 13 4.82 -3.71 2.61
CA LEU A 13 3.38 -3.94 2.67
C LEU A 13 2.83 -3.35 3.96
N LEU A 14 1.70 -2.69 3.87
CA LEU A 14 0.95 -2.21 5.04
C LEU A 14 -0.48 -2.76 4.95
N THR A 15 -0.92 -3.43 5.99
CA THR A 15 -2.25 -4.02 6.08
C THR A 15 -2.85 -3.72 7.44
N MET A 16 -4.12 -3.36 7.47
CA MET A 16 -4.90 -3.22 8.71
C MET A 16 -5.94 -4.35 8.74
N GLY A 17 -5.98 -5.09 9.84
CA GLY A 17 -6.93 -6.21 9.96
C GLY A 17 -6.66 -7.12 11.15
N PRO A 18 -7.44 -8.18 11.30
CA PRO A 18 -7.26 -9.18 12.36
C PRO A 18 -5.93 -9.92 12.19
N PRO A 19 -5.43 -10.62 13.24
CA PRO A 19 -4.13 -11.34 13.18
C PRO A 19 -3.96 -12.27 11.98
N ARG A 20 -5.06 -12.88 11.50
CA ARG A 20 -5.05 -13.73 10.30
C ARG A 20 -4.63 -12.99 9.03
N ALA A 21 -4.73 -11.66 8.99
CA ALA A 21 -4.28 -10.85 7.85
C ALA A 21 -2.76 -10.90 7.63
N THR A 22 -1.99 -11.48 8.56
CA THR A 22 -0.58 -11.82 8.37
C THR A 22 -0.35 -12.66 7.10
N GLU A 23 -1.31 -13.51 6.71
CA GLU A 23 -1.21 -14.30 5.48
C GLU A 23 -1.12 -13.42 4.22
N ILE A 24 -1.78 -12.26 4.21
CA ILE A 24 -1.71 -11.32 3.08
C ILE A 24 -0.28 -10.76 2.95
N ILE A 25 0.37 -10.45 4.09
CA ILE A 25 1.76 -10.00 4.11
C ILE A 25 2.68 -11.12 3.60
N ARG A 26 2.51 -12.36 4.07
CA ARG A 26 3.27 -13.51 3.55
C ARG A 26 3.13 -13.68 2.05
N GLU A 27 1.91 -13.56 1.52
CA GLU A 27 1.65 -13.61 0.09
C GLU A 27 2.44 -12.56 -0.70
N GLY A 28 2.54 -11.34 -0.19
CA GLY A 28 3.36 -10.30 -0.80
C GLY A 28 4.87 -10.59 -0.70
N LEU A 29 5.33 -11.10 0.45
CA LEU A 29 6.73 -11.52 0.62
C LEU A 29 7.10 -12.67 -0.33
N TYR A 30 6.19 -13.62 -0.59
CA TYR A 30 6.40 -14.70 -1.58
C TYR A 30 6.59 -14.18 -3.00
N ARG A 31 6.09 -12.97 -3.27
CA ARG A 31 6.18 -12.28 -4.57
C ARG A 31 7.28 -11.23 -4.64
N GLY A 32 8.08 -11.09 -3.58
CA GLY A 32 9.29 -10.27 -3.60
C GLY A 32 9.20 -8.92 -2.89
N ALA A 33 8.19 -8.70 -2.05
CA ALA A 33 8.22 -7.59 -1.10
C ALA A 33 9.35 -7.80 -0.08
N ASP A 34 9.90 -6.70 0.45
CA ASP A 34 11.04 -6.71 1.37
C ASP A 34 10.62 -6.81 2.83
N GLY A 35 9.43 -6.32 3.15
CA GLY A 35 8.88 -6.35 4.49
C GLY A 35 7.39 -6.06 4.52
N GLY A 36 6.80 -6.07 5.71
CA GLY A 36 5.42 -5.71 5.89
C GLY A 36 5.05 -5.44 7.34
N VAL A 37 4.04 -4.63 7.53
CA VAL A 37 3.48 -4.24 8.82
C VAL A 37 1.99 -4.58 8.83
N LEU A 38 1.55 -5.21 9.90
CA LEU A 38 0.14 -5.46 10.19
C LEU A 38 -0.30 -4.56 11.35
N LEU A 39 -1.25 -3.70 11.08
CA LEU A 39 -1.98 -2.98 12.11
C LEU A 39 -3.12 -3.87 12.60
N THR A 40 -3.02 -4.34 13.84
CA THR A 40 -4.02 -5.23 14.40
C THR A 40 -4.34 -4.84 15.84
N ASP A 41 -5.59 -4.48 16.06
CA ASP A 41 -6.15 -4.23 17.37
C ASP A 41 -7.67 -4.42 17.30
N ARG A 42 -8.31 -4.74 18.45
CA ARG A 42 -9.77 -4.82 18.56
C ARG A 42 -10.45 -3.47 18.34
N ALA A 43 -9.78 -2.38 18.69
CA ALA A 43 -10.26 -1.02 18.46
C ALA A 43 -10.47 -0.68 16.97
N PHE A 44 -9.84 -1.41 16.06
CA PHE A 44 -10.04 -1.23 14.62
C PHE A 44 -11.28 -1.95 14.07
N ALA A 45 -11.93 -2.79 14.87
CA ALA A 45 -13.12 -3.51 14.44
C ALA A 45 -14.27 -2.54 14.19
N GLY A 46 -14.84 -2.56 12.98
CA GLY A 46 -15.91 -1.64 12.57
C GLY A 46 -15.45 -0.22 12.22
N ALA A 47 -14.13 0.03 12.12
CA ALA A 47 -13.61 1.31 11.67
C ALA A 47 -14.17 1.68 10.28
N ASP A 48 -14.65 2.91 10.14
CA ASP A 48 -15.05 3.47 8.86
C ASP A 48 -13.82 3.83 8.00
N THR A 49 -14.06 4.39 6.82
CA THR A 49 -13.00 4.78 5.91
C THR A 49 -12.13 5.90 6.47
N LEU A 50 -12.70 6.79 7.28
CA LEU A 50 -11.99 7.91 7.88
C LEU A 50 -11.01 7.44 8.96
N ALA A 51 -11.46 6.59 9.87
CA ALA A 51 -10.63 5.98 10.92
C ALA A 51 -9.55 5.07 10.32
N THR A 52 -9.93 4.25 9.32
CA THR A 52 -8.99 3.38 8.59
C THR A 52 -7.89 4.19 7.91
N SER A 53 -8.24 5.24 7.18
CA SER A 53 -7.26 6.10 6.50
C SER A 53 -6.36 6.85 7.49
N TYR A 54 -6.89 7.24 8.65
CA TYR A 54 -6.09 7.85 9.71
C TYR A 54 -5.04 6.87 10.24
N ALA A 55 -5.46 5.68 10.66
CA ALA A 55 -4.56 4.65 11.17
C ALA A 55 -3.45 4.30 10.16
N LEU A 56 -3.82 4.09 8.89
CA LEU A 56 -2.86 3.82 7.82
C LEU A 56 -1.89 4.98 7.60
N SER A 57 -2.36 6.22 7.61
CA SER A 57 -1.50 7.40 7.44
C SER A 57 -0.49 7.55 8.57
N GLN A 58 -0.89 7.30 9.84
CA GLN A 58 0.04 7.33 10.97
C GLN A 58 1.08 6.22 10.87
N ALA A 59 0.68 5.03 10.45
CA ALA A 59 1.62 3.93 10.23
C ALA A 59 2.64 4.26 9.13
N ILE A 60 2.20 4.84 8.00
CA ILE A 60 3.10 5.28 6.92
C ILE A 60 4.11 6.31 7.44
N LYS A 61 3.67 7.29 8.22
CA LYS A 61 4.58 8.28 8.84
C LYS A 61 5.61 7.60 9.75
N LYS A 62 5.18 6.62 10.57
CA LYS A 62 6.07 5.87 11.46
C LYS A 62 7.07 4.99 10.70
N MET A 63 6.68 4.43 9.57
CA MET A 63 7.55 3.62 8.71
C MET A 63 8.59 4.43 7.93
N GLY A 64 8.43 5.74 7.87
CA GLY A 64 9.16 6.64 6.99
C GLY A 64 8.40 6.89 5.70
N MET A 65 8.31 8.15 5.29
CA MET A 65 7.54 8.54 4.09
C MET A 65 8.15 7.91 2.84
N PRO A 66 7.41 7.08 2.10
CA PRO A 66 7.89 6.51 0.85
C PRO A 66 7.71 7.50 -0.31
N ASP A 67 8.46 7.31 -1.39
CA ASP A 67 8.28 8.08 -2.62
C ASP A 67 6.94 7.78 -3.29
N ILE A 68 6.47 6.53 -3.19
CA ILE A 68 5.22 6.08 -3.81
C ILE A 68 4.41 5.25 -2.83
N VAL A 69 3.18 5.66 -2.56
CA VAL A 69 2.17 4.86 -1.86
C VAL A 69 1.25 4.22 -2.91
N LEU A 70 1.15 2.89 -2.91
CA LEU A 70 0.26 2.15 -3.81
C LEU A 70 -0.94 1.61 -3.05
N CYS A 71 -2.13 1.97 -3.49
CA CYS A 71 -3.40 1.44 -3.00
C CYS A 71 -4.15 0.72 -4.12
N GLY A 72 -4.99 -0.25 -3.78
CA GLY A 72 -6.02 -0.73 -4.69
C GLY A 72 -7.06 0.36 -4.97
N ARG A 73 -7.73 0.29 -6.10
CA ARG A 73 -8.79 1.24 -6.47
C ARG A 73 -9.88 1.31 -5.39
N GLN A 74 -10.35 0.17 -4.93
CA GLN A 74 -11.41 0.04 -3.92
C GLN A 74 -11.42 -1.37 -3.33
N ALA A 75 -12.01 -1.50 -2.14
CA ALA A 75 -12.30 -2.80 -1.54
C ALA A 75 -13.49 -3.46 -2.26
N ILE A 76 -13.50 -4.79 -2.33
CA ILE A 76 -14.55 -5.55 -3.02
C ILE A 76 -15.83 -5.69 -2.20
N ASP A 77 -15.77 -5.42 -0.90
CA ASP A 77 -16.88 -5.55 0.04
C ASP A 77 -17.70 -4.26 0.21
N VAL A 78 -17.08 -3.09 0.11
CA VAL A 78 -17.73 -1.80 0.41
C VAL A 78 -17.80 -0.85 -0.79
N TYR A 79 -16.97 -1.00 -1.80
CA TYR A 79 -16.95 -0.21 -3.05
C TYR A 79 -16.87 1.32 -2.91
N THR A 80 -16.41 1.85 -1.76
CA THR A 80 -16.40 3.31 -1.52
C THR A 80 -15.28 4.04 -2.24
N ALA A 81 -14.16 3.36 -2.57
CA ALA A 81 -12.97 3.93 -3.19
C ALA A 81 -12.35 5.15 -2.44
N GLN A 82 -12.61 5.28 -1.15
CA GLN A 82 -12.29 6.48 -0.36
C GLN A 82 -10.94 6.40 0.36
N VAL A 83 -10.51 5.21 0.80
CA VAL A 83 -9.36 5.05 1.69
C VAL A 83 -8.08 5.60 1.08
N GLY A 84 -7.77 5.28 -0.19
CA GLY A 84 -6.59 5.80 -0.89
C GLY A 84 -6.55 7.33 -0.91
N PRO A 85 -7.55 8.01 -1.48
CA PRO A 85 -7.65 9.47 -1.47
C PRO A 85 -7.59 10.10 -0.09
N GLN A 86 -8.24 9.52 0.92
CA GLN A 86 -8.17 10.02 2.29
C GLN A 86 -6.77 9.88 2.91
N VAL A 87 -6.06 8.79 2.62
CA VAL A 87 -4.64 8.62 3.03
C VAL A 87 -3.78 9.68 2.37
N ALA A 88 -3.95 9.94 1.06
CA ALA A 88 -3.21 10.98 0.35
C ALA A 88 -3.42 12.36 1.01
N GLN A 89 -4.67 12.72 1.31
CA GLN A 89 -5.00 13.98 1.98
C GLN A 89 -4.36 14.08 3.37
N LYS A 90 -4.36 13.00 4.17
CA LYS A 90 -3.78 12.99 5.52
C LYS A 90 -2.24 13.03 5.51
N LEU A 91 -1.61 12.63 4.43
CA LEU A 91 -0.17 12.65 4.21
C LEU A 91 0.31 13.88 3.41
N ASP A 92 -0.62 14.74 2.98
CA ASP A 92 -0.35 15.88 2.10
C ASP A 92 0.38 15.46 0.80
N LEU A 93 -0.09 14.34 0.21
CA LEU A 93 0.47 13.78 -1.01
C LEU A 93 -0.40 14.13 -2.22
N ASN A 94 0.26 14.43 -3.35
CA ASN A 94 -0.41 14.35 -4.63
C ASN A 94 -0.97 12.96 -4.85
N GLN A 95 -2.06 12.84 -5.64
CA GLN A 95 -2.64 11.54 -5.94
C GLN A 95 -3.07 11.42 -7.40
N VAL A 96 -2.92 10.22 -7.95
CA VAL A 96 -3.48 9.85 -9.24
C VAL A 96 -4.28 8.57 -9.05
N THR A 97 -5.55 8.62 -9.47
CA THR A 97 -6.49 7.50 -9.33
C THR A 97 -6.65 6.73 -10.63
N TYR A 98 -7.13 5.47 -10.52
CA TYR A 98 -7.40 4.59 -11.66
C TYR A 98 -6.18 4.30 -12.54
N VAL A 99 -5.00 4.25 -11.96
CA VAL A 99 -3.74 3.98 -12.68
C VAL A 99 -3.77 2.59 -13.30
N THR A 100 -3.42 2.51 -14.57
CA THR A 100 -3.31 1.27 -15.35
C THR A 100 -1.87 0.92 -15.69
N ASN A 101 -0.99 1.91 -15.78
CA ASN A 101 0.43 1.68 -16.04
C ASN A 101 1.31 2.76 -15.41
N VAL A 102 2.51 2.38 -15.01
CA VAL A 102 3.61 3.30 -14.70
C VAL A 102 4.54 3.31 -15.91
N ASP A 103 4.61 4.43 -16.60
CA ASP A 103 5.38 4.54 -17.85
C ASP A 103 6.86 4.81 -17.55
N SER A 104 7.15 5.74 -16.64
CA SER A 104 8.52 6.04 -16.21
C SER A 104 8.56 6.67 -14.81
N VAL A 105 9.71 6.51 -14.15
CA VAL A 105 10.05 7.24 -12.91
C VAL A 105 11.46 7.78 -13.12
N ALA A 106 11.61 9.10 -13.14
CA ALA A 106 12.89 9.77 -13.34
C ALA A 106 12.84 11.20 -12.78
N ASP A 107 13.97 11.73 -12.36
CA ASP A 107 14.14 13.14 -11.96
C ASP A 107 13.13 13.65 -10.93
N GLY A 108 12.75 12.79 -9.97
CA GLY A 108 11.76 13.14 -8.94
C GLY A 108 10.32 13.22 -9.45
N LYS A 109 10.05 12.72 -10.64
CA LYS A 109 8.73 12.68 -11.27
C LYS A 109 8.34 11.26 -11.68
N ILE A 110 7.04 11.05 -11.80
CA ILE A 110 6.46 9.81 -12.30
C ILE A 110 5.50 10.13 -13.45
N THR A 111 5.64 9.38 -14.54
CA THR A 111 4.69 9.42 -15.65
C THR A 111 3.82 8.17 -15.62
N LEU A 112 2.52 8.37 -15.72
CA LEU A 112 1.49 7.36 -15.50
C LEU A 112 0.47 7.37 -16.63
N THR A 113 -0.08 6.21 -16.92
CA THR A 113 -1.30 6.08 -17.70
C THR A 113 -2.45 5.68 -16.77
N ARG A 114 -3.60 6.37 -16.87
CA ARG A 114 -4.80 6.11 -16.07
C ARG A 114 -6.04 5.96 -16.94
N SER A 115 -7.04 5.24 -16.43
CA SER A 115 -8.36 5.19 -17.06
C SER A 115 -9.19 6.39 -16.62
N ILE A 116 -9.91 6.98 -17.58
CA ILE A 116 -10.94 7.99 -17.35
C ILE A 116 -12.22 7.55 -18.08
N ASP A 117 -13.33 8.24 -17.84
CA ASP A 117 -14.57 7.97 -18.57
C ASP A 117 -14.35 8.30 -20.05
N GLY A 118 -14.55 7.28 -20.89
CA GLY A 118 -14.40 7.41 -22.32
C GLY A 118 -12.98 7.25 -22.89
N GLY A 119 -11.96 6.93 -22.05
CA GLY A 119 -10.62 6.75 -22.58
C GLY A 119 -9.50 6.52 -21.57
N ILE A 120 -8.32 6.90 -21.98
CA ILE A 120 -7.10 6.86 -21.19
C ILE A 120 -6.44 8.25 -21.17
N GLU A 121 -5.80 8.57 -20.06
CA GLU A 121 -5.07 9.81 -19.89
C GLU A 121 -3.64 9.51 -19.45
N ARG A 122 -2.67 10.26 -19.97
CA ARG A 122 -1.28 10.23 -19.52
C ARG A 122 -1.01 11.43 -18.63
N VAL A 123 -0.49 11.17 -17.44
CA VAL A 123 -0.26 12.18 -16.39
C VAL A 123 1.19 12.14 -15.96
N GLU A 124 1.82 13.30 -15.82
CA GLU A 124 3.09 13.48 -15.13
C GLU A 124 2.84 14.16 -13.79
N ALA A 125 3.46 13.64 -12.72
CA ALA A 125 3.32 14.20 -11.38
C ALA A 125 4.64 14.12 -10.60
N PRO A 126 4.89 15.04 -9.66
CA PRO A 126 6.06 14.98 -8.78
C PRO A 126 5.91 13.89 -7.72
N LEU A 127 7.04 13.37 -7.25
CA LEU A 127 7.12 12.53 -6.06
C LEU A 127 7.30 13.42 -4.81
N PRO A 128 6.85 13.00 -3.61
CA PRO A 128 6.13 11.75 -3.34
C PRO A 128 4.66 11.79 -3.77
N ILE A 129 4.08 10.61 -4.03
CA ILE A 129 2.74 10.49 -4.58
C ILE A 129 1.98 9.26 -4.08
N LEU A 130 0.65 9.35 -4.00
CA LEU A 130 -0.23 8.19 -3.80
C LEU A 130 -0.95 7.82 -5.11
N LEU A 131 -0.94 6.54 -5.42
CA LEU A 131 -1.59 5.99 -6.61
C LEU A 131 -2.69 5.00 -6.20
N THR A 132 -3.88 5.11 -6.78
CA THR A 132 -4.84 4.01 -6.74
C THR A 132 -4.81 3.24 -8.05
N VAL A 133 -4.60 1.93 -7.97
CA VAL A 133 -4.27 1.07 -9.12
C VAL A 133 -5.45 0.18 -9.46
N ASN A 134 -5.77 0.09 -10.74
CA ASN A 134 -6.78 -0.82 -11.26
C ASN A 134 -6.32 -2.28 -11.19
N GLY A 135 -7.26 -3.20 -10.95
CA GLY A 135 -6.95 -4.62 -10.84
C GLY A 135 -6.38 -5.27 -12.12
N ASN A 136 -6.57 -4.63 -13.27
CA ASN A 136 -6.05 -5.06 -14.58
C ASN A 136 -4.76 -4.36 -15.00
N ALA A 137 -4.18 -3.51 -14.15
CA ALA A 137 -2.97 -2.74 -14.47
C ALA A 137 -1.74 -3.62 -14.79
N ALA A 138 -1.63 -4.76 -14.14
CA ALA A 138 -0.59 -5.74 -14.42
C ALA A 138 -0.97 -7.14 -13.91
N PRO A 139 -0.53 -8.21 -14.59
CA PRO A 139 -0.72 -9.56 -14.08
C PRO A 139 0.02 -9.72 -12.73
N CYS A 140 -0.61 -10.47 -11.82
CA CYS A 140 -0.02 -10.79 -10.54
C CYS A 140 1.26 -11.62 -10.73
N ARG A 141 2.34 -11.22 -10.04
CA ARG A 141 3.59 -11.96 -10.06
C ARG A 141 3.40 -13.35 -9.41
N PRO A 142 3.91 -14.44 -10.00
CA PRO A 142 3.87 -15.76 -9.37
C PRO A 142 4.68 -15.79 -8.07
N ARG A 143 4.34 -16.71 -7.18
CA ARG A 143 5.11 -16.97 -5.96
C ARG A 143 6.49 -17.51 -6.31
N ASN A 144 7.52 -17.04 -5.62
CA ASN A 144 8.87 -17.57 -5.75
C ASN A 144 9.07 -18.69 -4.72
N ALA A 145 9.43 -19.89 -5.16
CA ALA A 145 9.58 -21.06 -4.29
C ALA A 145 10.60 -20.85 -3.15
N LYS A 146 11.73 -20.17 -3.41
CA LYS A 146 12.73 -19.86 -2.38
C LYS A 146 12.14 -18.91 -1.31
N LEU A 147 11.38 -17.90 -1.72
CA LEU A 147 10.74 -16.95 -0.80
C LEU A 147 9.61 -17.62 -0.01
N VAL A 148 8.85 -18.52 -0.62
CA VAL A 148 7.85 -19.33 0.09
C VAL A 148 8.52 -20.16 1.19
N MET A 149 9.61 -20.85 0.87
CA MET A 149 10.35 -21.64 1.87
C MET A 149 10.90 -20.77 3.00
N LYS A 150 11.37 -19.56 2.69
CA LYS A 150 11.92 -18.62 3.67
C LYS A 150 10.85 -18.07 4.60
N PHE A 151 9.69 -17.66 4.06
CA PHE A 151 8.72 -16.86 4.81
C PHE A 151 7.47 -17.60 5.27
N LYS A 152 7.23 -18.87 4.87
CA LYS A 152 6.02 -19.63 5.25
C LYS A 152 5.83 -19.79 6.76
N ARG A 153 6.91 -19.74 7.54
CA ARG A 153 6.91 -19.82 9.01
C ARG A 153 7.34 -18.51 9.69
N ALA A 154 7.50 -17.44 8.92
CA ALA A 154 7.91 -16.16 9.49
C ALA A 154 6.80 -15.64 10.41
N THR A 155 7.21 -15.17 11.57
CA THR A 155 6.39 -14.45 12.55
C THR A 155 6.94 -13.04 12.68
N ALA A 156 6.05 -12.07 12.91
CA ALA A 156 6.46 -10.71 13.20
C ALA A 156 6.51 -10.49 14.72
N PRO A 157 7.50 -9.75 15.25
CA PRO A 157 7.44 -9.27 16.61
C PRO A 157 6.20 -8.38 16.77
N MET A 158 5.49 -8.52 17.88
CA MET A 158 4.39 -7.63 18.23
C MET A 158 4.94 -6.43 18.99
N GLU A 159 4.98 -5.28 18.34
CA GLU A 159 5.26 -4.02 19.00
C GLU A 159 3.98 -3.51 19.67
N ARG A 160 4.02 -3.33 20.98
CA ARG A 160 2.99 -2.61 21.73
C ARG A 160 3.58 -1.30 22.24
N PRO A 161 2.81 -0.20 22.30
CA PRO A 161 3.24 1.00 23.00
C PRO A 161 3.64 0.64 24.42
N ALA A 162 4.75 1.17 24.91
CA ALA A 162 5.30 0.85 26.23
C ALA A 162 4.36 1.25 27.40
N ASP A 163 3.48 2.19 27.15
CA ASP A 163 2.50 2.74 28.10
C ASP A 163 1.12 2.05 28.04
N GLY A 164 0.94 1.07 27.17
CA GLY A 164 -0.36 0.43 26.95
C GLY A 164 -1.42 1.35 26.36
N ASN A 165 -1.10 2.61 26.12
CA ASN A 165 -1.98 3.57 25.48
C ASN A 165 -1.98 3.33 23.96
N ILE A 166 -3.15 3.04 23.44
CA ILE A 166 -3.38 3.03 22.01
C ILE A 166 -3.43 4.50 21.58
N PRO A 167 -2.54 4.99 20.68
CA PRO A 167 -2.51 6.40 20.31
C PRO A 167 -3.70 6.83 19.43
N TYR A 168 -4.87 6.33 19.71
CA TYR A 168 -6.12 6.55 18.98
C TYR A 168 -7.29 6.77 19.95
N ALA A 169 -7.11 7.65 20.89
CA ALA A 169 -8.24 8.24 21.61
C ALA A 169 -8.63 9.56 20.94
#